data_9051251148412dd05032e529c486dc3e
#
_entry.id   9051251148412dd05032e529c486dc3e
#
_cell.length_a   1.000
_cell.length_b   1.000
_cell.length_c   1.000
_cell.angle_alpha   90.00
_cell.angle_beta   90.00
_cell.angle_gamma   90.00
#
_symmetry.space_group_name_H-M   'P 1'
#
loop_
_entity.id
_entity.type
_entity.pdbx_description
1 polymer ?
#
loop_
_entity_poly.entity_id
_entity_poly.type
_entity_poly.pdbx_seq_one_letter_code
_entity_poly.pdbx_strand_id
1 'polypeptide(L)'
;MGRITETNPTSTPTKINFIGLLYWCVPAAILFLLLGPLFSKRDPFFGIVLTEAVAIFLPAIYFRGRYGGKKHGGMALGEAALLTVAVFPIILVINGIFLDALSHIYLLENQNLDLLRGDVGLFKQILTMALAPAIMEEFFFRGVLCEQFSRRSPRGAVVLSAALFAIFHFELQNSLAPFLFGLVLGYIYLYGGLKACIFSHFLYNLSSILFIHFFNERWIASFSKAGLVLRLGGIKNATTVMLLVVGAVGVALILRASIKRPLPRGKQAVRRKEWIPIAMLAAVYMIQLFV
;
A
#
# COMPACT_ATOMS: atom_id res chain seq x y z
N MET A 1 -7.62 8.49 56.45
CA MET A 1 -8.25 9.53 55.57
C MET A 1 -7.17 10.07 54.64
N GLY A 2 -6.88 9.37 53.54
CA GLY A 2 -5.83 9.69 52.59
C GLY A 2 -6.50 10.24 51.34
N ARG A 3 -6.23 11.51 50.97
CA ARG A 3 -6.67 12.15 49.73
C ARG A 3 -5.94 11.53 48.56
N ILE A 4 -6.68 10.88 47.69
CA ILE A 4 -6.21 10.51 46.37
C ILE A 4 -6.12 11.80 45.54
N THR A 5 -4.91 12.21 45.21
CA THR A 5 -4.65 13.32 44.27
C THR A 5 -5.03 12.85 42.89
N GLU A 6 -6.15 13.34 42.37
CA GLU A 6 -6.52 13.23 40.98
C GLU A 6 -5.46 13.89 40.11
N THR A 7 -4.70 13.10 39.39
CA THR A 7 -3.83 13.60 38.33
C THR A 7 -4.72 14.01 37.15
N ASN A 8 -4.81 15.30 36.98
CA ASN A 8 -5.54 15.99 35.94
C ASN A 8 -4.94 15.63 34.54
N PRO A 9 -5.62 14.93 33.65
CA PRO A 9 -5.12 14.70 32.29
C PRO A 9 -5.56 15.88 31.40
N THR A 10 -4.99 17.06 31.63
CA THR A 10 -5.19 18.22 30.74
C THR A 10 -4.11 18.27 29.67
N SER A 11 -4.16 17.38 28.73
CA SER A 11 -3.71 17.65 27.37
C SER A 11 -4.87 17.32 26.43
N THR A 12 -5.69 18.32 26.15
CA THR A 12 -6.59 18.26 24.99
C THR A 12 -5.76 17.89 23.76
N PRO A 13 -6.08 16.78 23.06
CA PRO A 13 -5.37 16.46 21.84
C PRO A 13 -5.52 17.64 20.90
N THR A 14 -4.42 18.30 20.57
CA THR A 14 -4.38 19.40 19.64
C THR A 14 -5.16 19.03 18.39
N LYS A 15 -6.19 19.84 18.05
CA LYS A 15 -7.02 19.63 16.85
C LYS A 15 -6.09 19.42 15.65
N ILE A 16 -6.11 18.21 15.12
CA ILE A 16 -5.23 17.81 14.01
C ILE A 16 -5.56 18.67 12.81
N ASN A 17 -4.57 19.37 12.33
CA ASN A 17 -4.65 20.01 11.04
C ASN A 17 -4.31 18.97 9.97
N PHE A 18 -5.33 18.17 9.55
CA PHE A 18 -5.17 17.15 8.50
C PHE A 18 -4.58 17.74 7.21
N ILE A 19 -4.89 18.99 6.92
CA ILE A 19 -4.32 19.72 5.79
C ILE A 19 -2.79 19.87 5.91
N GLY A 20 -2.28 20.07 7.13
CA GLY A 20 -0.83 20.10 7.38
C GLY A 20 -0.14 18.78 7.11
N LEU A 21 -0.82 17.64 7.36
CA LEU A 21 -0.31 16.32 7.00
C LEU A 21 -0.26 16.11 5.48
N LEU A 22 -1.26 16.58 4.75
CA LEU A 22 -1.26 16.53 3.29
C LEU A 22 -0.16 17.44 2.69
N TYR A 23 0.05 18.63 3.25
CA TYR A 23 1.18 19.48 2.85
C TYR A 23 2.52 18.82 3.14
N TRP A 24 2.64 18.03 4.22
CA TRP A 24 3.85 17.27 4.50
C TRP A 24 4.14 16.19 3.44
N CYS A 25 3.13 15.61 2.82
CA CYS A 25 3.35 14.63 1.75
C CYS A 25 4.16 15.20 0.58
N VAL A 26 4.08 16.51 0.31
CA VAL A 26 4.83 17.13 -0.80
C VAL A 26 6.33 17.13 -0.55
N PRO A 27 6.89 17.71 0.55
CA PRO A 27 8.31 17.61 0.83
C PRO A 27 8.76 16.16 1.07
N ALA A 28 7.92 15.28 1.63
CA ALA A 28 8.25 13.86 1.76
C ALA A 28 8.45 13.19 0.39
N ALA A 29 7.59 13.48 -0.59
CA ALA A 29 7.74 13.00 -1.97
C ALA A 29 9.02 13.53 -2.63
N ILE A 30 9.30 14.83 -2.48
CA ILE A 30 10.53 15.44 -3.01
C ILE A 30 11.78 14.81 -2.36
N LEU A 31 11.78 14.63 -1.04
CA LEU A 31 12.86 13.96 -0.33
C LEU A 31 13.05 12.53 -0.82
N PHE A 32 11.96 11.79 -1.04
CA PHE A 32 12.02 10.43 -1.56
C PHE A 32 12.72 10.38 -2.91
N LEU A 33 12.34 11.26 -3.84
CA LEU A 33 12.94 11.35 -5.18
C LEU A 33 14.39 11.80 -5.17
N LEU A 34 14.79 12.68 -4.25
CA LEU A 34 16.17 13.15 -4.14
C LEU A 34 17.08 12.14 -3.44
N LEU A 35 16.62 11.52 -2.37
CA LEU A 35 17.40 10.62 -1.54
C LEU A 35 17.51 9.22 -2.15
N GLY A 36 16.51 8.74 -2.87
CA GLY A 36 16.50 7.44 -3.51
C GLY A 36 17.73 7.21 -4.38
N PRO A 37 17.97 8.00 -5.43
CA PRO A 37 19.16 7.87 -6.27
C PRO A 37 20.46 8.08 -5.52
N LEU A 38 20.48 8.95 -4.51
CA LEU A 38 21.69 9.24 -3.72
C LEU A 38 22.12 8.03 -2.89
N PHE A 39 21.17 7.41 -2.17
CA PHE A 39 21.48 6.31 -1.27
C PHE A 39 21.64 4.98 -2.01
N SER A 40 20.99 4.82 -3.17
CA SER A 40 21.06 3.59 -3.98
C SER A 40 22.37 3.44 -4.75
N LYS A 41 23.23 4.47 -4.81
CA LYS A 41 24.52 4.41 -5.52
C LYS A 41 25.47 3.30 -5.06
N ARG A 42 25.44 2.93 -3.79
CA ARG A 42 26.27 1.86 -3.22
C ARG A 42 25.55 0.50 -3.21
N ASP A 43 24.31 0.50 -2.78
CA ASP A 43 23.50 -0.68 -2.63
C ASP A 43 22.01 -0.28 -2.78
N PRO A 44 21.34 -0.70 -3.86
CA PRO A 44 19.93 -0.36 -4.09
C PRO A 44 19.00 -0.75 -2.93
N PHE A 45 19.24 -1.89 -2.30
CA PHE A 45 18.42 -2.38 -1.18
C PHE A 45 18.56 -1.50 0.06
N PHE A 46 19.79 -1.11 0.39
CA PHE A 46 20.04 -0.18 1.47
C PHE A 46 19.46 1.20 1.15
N GLY A 47 19.57 1.62 -0.12
CA GLY A 47 18.99 2.87 -0.60
C GLY A 47 17.49 2.96 -0.38
N ILE A 48 16.74 1.91 -0.74
CA ILE A 48 15.29 1.82 -0.52
C ILE A 48 14.97 2.01 0.98
N VAL A 49 15.56 1.20 1.84
CA VAL A 49 15.29 1.22 3.29
C VAL A 49 15.63 2.58 3.90
N LEU A 50 16.76 3.17 3.55
CA LEU A 50 17.19 4.46 4.12
C LEU A 50 16.33 5.62 3.62
N THR A 51 15.94 5.60 2.35
CA THR A 51 15.05 6.60 1.78
C THR A 51 13.68 6.58 2.46
N GLU A 52 13.07 5.40 2.61
CA GLU A 52 11.81 5.24 3.31
C GLU A 52 11.91 5.64 4.79
N ALA A 53 13.00 5.25 5.45
CA ALA A 53 13.22 5.61 6.86
C ALA A 53 13.22 7.13 7.05
N VAL A 54 13.94 7.87 6.21
CA VAL A 54 14.09 9.33 6.34
C VAL A 54 12.86 10.08 5.84
N ALA A 55 12.33 9.72 4.65
CA ALA A 55 11.28 10.48 4.00
C ALA A 55 9.89 10.26 4.62
N ILE A 56 9.60 9.04 5.11
CA ILE A 56 8.24 8.69 5.57
C ILE A 56 8.20 8.14 7.01
N PHE A 57 9.12 7.24 7.40
CA PHE A 57 9.00 6.54 8.68
C PHE A 57 9.30 7.44 9.90
N LEU A 58 10.41 8.17 9.90
CA LEU A 58 10.73 9.11 10.99
C LEU A 58 9.65 10.19 11.17
N PRO A 59 9.17 10.86 10.08
CA PRO A 59 8.01 11.74 10.17
C PRO A 59 6.76 11.04 10.71
N ALA A 60 6.50 9.80 10.29
CA ALA A 60 5.34 9.05 10.77
C ALA A 60 5.38 8.79 12.28
N ILE A 61 6.55 8.44 12.84
CA ILE A 61 6.74 8.29 14.28
C ILE A 61 6.42 9.60 15.01
N TYR A 62 6.96 10.72 14.51
CA TYR A 62 6.70 12.04 15.09
C TYR A 62 5.22 12.40 15.08
N PHE A 63 4.55 12.28 13.93
CA PHE A 63 3.13 12.60 13.81
C PHE A 63 2.24 11.66 14.63
N ARG A 64 2.56 10.37 14.64
CA ARG A 64 1.79 9.40 15.42
C ARG A 64 1.95 9.64 16.92
N GLY A 65 3.14 9.95 17.41
CA GLY A 65 3.37 10.35 18.80
C GLY A 65 2.58 11.58 19.20
N ARG A 66 2.48 12.58 18.31
CA ARG A 66 1.75 13.82 18.56
C ARG A 66 0.23 13.68 18.49
N TYR A 67 -0.28 12.85 17.59
CA TYR A 67 -1.72 12.77 17.30
C TYR A 67 -2.40 11.54 17.83
N GLY A 68 -1.65 10.56 18.30
CA GLY A 68 -2.16 9.29 18.81
C GLY A 68 -2.79 8.44 17.71
N GLY A 69 -3.12 7.19 18.08
CA GLY A 69 -3.85 6.26 17.21
C GLY A 69 -5.02 5.65 17.98
N LYS A 70 -6.13 5.40 17.30
CA LYS A 70 -7.22 4.63 17.88
C LYS A 70 -6.85 3.17 18.00
N LYS A 71 -7.39 2.50 19.01
CA LYS A 71 -7.44 1.04 19.03
C LYS A 71 -8.52 0.59 18.03
N HIS A 72 -8.10 -0.09 16.98
CA HIS A 72 -9.00 -0.75 16.05
C HIS A 72 -9.12 -2.22 16.46
N GLY A 73 -10.29 -2.80 16.28
CA GLY A 73 -10.54 -4.20 16.61
C GLY A 73 -11.75 -4.75 15.87
N GLY A 74 -11.87 -6.08 15.84
CA GLY A 74 -12.95 -6.76 15.17
C GLY A 74 -12.54 -7.62 13.98
N MET A 75 -11.27 -7.51 13.50
CA MET A 75 -10.67 -8.41 12.53
C MET A 75 -9.48 -9.12 13.18
N ALA A 76 -9.50 -10.44 13.18
CA ALA A 76 -8.38 -11.25 13.64
C ALA A 76 -7.23 -11.23 12.62
N LEU A 77 -6.00 -11.45 13.08
CA LEU A 77 -4.81 -11.48 12.22
C LEU A 77 -4.92 -12.55 11.11
N GLY A 78 -5.43 -13.74 11.45
CA GLY A 78 -5.69 -14.81 10.47
C GLY A 78 -6.72 -14.44 9.41
N GLU A 79 -7.74 -13.65 9.76
CA GLU A 79 -8.75 -13.15 8.82
C GLU A 79 -8.13 -12.12 7.86
N ALA A 80 -7.26 -11.24 8.37
CA ALA A 80 -6.50 -10.29 7.55
C ALA A 80 -5.54 -11.01 6.59
N ALA A 81 -4.83 -12.04 7.08
CA ALA A 81 -3.96 -12.88 6.26
C ALA A 81 -4.74 -13.60 5.15
N LEU A 82 -5.86 -14.23 5.49
CA LEU A 82 -6.71 -14.92 4.50
C LEU A 82 -7.20 -13.95 3.42
N LEU A 83 -7.63 -12.75 3.80
CA LEU A 83 -8.05 -11.72 2.85
C LEU A 83 -6.89 -11.30 1.94
N THR A 84 -5.68 -11.15 2.48
CA THR A 84 -4.47 -10.78 1.73
C THR A 84 -4.11 -11.85 0.69
N VAL A 85 -4.06 -13.11 1.11
CA VAL A 85 -3.75 -14.24 0.22
C VAL A 85 -4.81 -14.39 -0.88
N ALA A 86 -6.09 -14.17 -0.54
CA ALA A 86 -7.19 -14.25 -1.50
C ALA A 86 -7.17 -13.12 -2.55
N VAL A 87 -6.74 -11.91 -2.15
CA VAL A 87 -6.68 -10.74 -3.03
C VAL A 87 -5.43 -10.77 -3.93
N PHE A 88 -4.34 -11.38 -3.49
CA PHE A 88 -3.07 -11.40 -4.20
C PHE A 88 -3.20 -11.83 -5.68
N PRO A 89 -3.76 -13.01 -6.04
CA PRO A 89 -3.90 -13.42 -7.44
C PRO A 89 -4.85 -12.52 -8.24
N ILE A 90 -5.86 -11.92 -7.60
CA ILE A 90 -6.78 -10.99 -8.26
C ILE A 90 -6.02 -9.74 -8.68
N ILE A 91 -5.22 -9.18 -7.79
CA ILE A 91 -4.40 -8.00 -8.08
C ILE A 91 -3.37 -8.31 -9.17
N LEU A 92 -2.72 -9.50 -9.12
CA LEU A 92 -1.78 -9.91 -10.18
C LEU A 92 -2.42 -9.92 -11.56
N VAL A 93 -3.64 -10.48 -11.68
CA VAL A 93 -4.36 -10.54 -12.97
C VAL A 93 -4.75 -9.13 -13.44
N ILE A 94 -5.33 -8.32 -12.56
CA ILE A 94 -5.76 -6.95 -12.93
C ILE A 94 -4.55 -6.10 -13.31
N ASN A 95 -3.46 -6.19 -12.54
CA ASN A 95 -2.23 -5.47 -12.84
C ASN A 95 -1.57 -5.96 -14.14
N GLY A 96 -1.62 -7.26 -14.41
CA GLY A 96 -1.14 -7.83 -15.68
C GLY A 96 -1.89 -7.27 -16.90
N ILE A 97 -3.24 -7.15 -16.82
CA ILE A 97 -4.05 -6.52 -17.86
C ILE A 97 -3.68 -5.03 -18.02
N PHE A 98 -3.46 -4.34 -16.92
CA PHE A 98 -3.05 -2.93 -16.94
C PHE A 98 -1.67 -2.77 -17.60
N LEU A 99 -0.69 -3.58 -17.24
CA LEU A 99 0.66 -3.52 -17.81
C LEU A 99 0.65 -3.88 -19.31
N ASP A 100 -0.15 -4.86 -19.72
CA ASP A 100 -0.32 -5.19 -21.12
C ASP A 100 -0.87 -3.98 -21.91
N ALA A 101 -1.93 -3.36 -21.41
CA ALA A 101 -2.49 -2.16 -22.03
C ALA A 101 -1.50 -0.98 -22.04
N LEU A 102 -0.76 -0.79 -20.95
CA LEU A 102 0.22 0.28 -20.80
C LEU A 102 1.41 0.09 -21.74
N SER A 103 1.86 -1.14 -22.00
CA SER A 103 2.98 -1.47 -22.89
C SER A 103 2.80 -1.01 -24.33
N HIS A 104 1.57 -0.73 -24.76
CA HIS A 104 1.28 -0.19 -26.10
C HIS A 104 1.56 1.32 -26.23
N ILE A 105 1.67 2.04 -25.12
CA ILE A 105 1.82 3.50 -25.09
C ILE A 105 2.97 3.99 -24.22
N TYR A 106 3.58 3.10 -23.43
CA TYR A 106 4.62 3.43 -22.45
C TYR A 106 5.68 2.34 -22.44
N LEU A 107 6.96 2.74 -22.39
CA LEU A 107 8.08 1.81 -22.26
C LEU A 107 8.13 1.29 -20.82
N LEU A 108 7.89 -0.01 -20.65
CA LEU A 108 7.95 -0.63 -19.33
C LEU A 108 9.41 -0.89 -18.92
N GLU A 109 9.77 -0.48 -17.72
CA GLU A 109 11.07 -0.75 -17.12
C GLU A 109 10.97 -1.97 -16.17
N ASN A 110 11.99 -2.81 -16.16
CA ASN A 110 12.02 -4.03 -15.35
C ASN A 110 12.93 -3.93 -14.12
N GLN A 111 13.29 -2.72 -13.68
CA GLN A 111 14.27 -2.49 -12.60
C GLN A 111 13.98 -3.33 -11.33
N ASN A 112 12.73 -3.41 -10.91
CA ASN A 112 12.35 -4.21 -9.74
C ASN A 112 12.49 -5.72 -9.98
N LEU A 113 12.24 -6.19 -11.20
CA LEU A 113 12.43 -7.60 -11.56
C LEU A 113 13.91 -7.95 -11.59
N ASP A 114 14.75 -7.06 -12.11
CA ASP A 114 16.20 -7.26 -12.18
C ASP A 114 16.83 -7.31 -10.77
N LEU A 115 16.36 -6.46 -9.85
CA LEU A 115 16.75 -6.51 -8.44
C LEU A 115 16.34 -7.84 -7.77
N LEU A 116 15.14 -8.35 -8.05
CA LEU A 116 14.64 -9.59 -7.46
C LEU A 116 15.28 -10.86 -8.07
N ARG A 117 15.77 -10.77 -9.31
CA ARG A 117 16.44 -11.88 -10.02
C ARG A 117 17.96 -11.86 -9.90
N GLY A 118 18.54 -10.77 -9.42
CA GLY A 118 19.98 -10.66 -9.20
C GLY A 118 20.51 -11.64 -8.14
N ASP A 119 21.83 -11.81 -8.09
CA ASP A 119 22.54 -12.71 -7.13
C ASP A 119 22.44 -12.24 -5.66
N VAL A 120 21.36 -11.57 -5.31
CA VAL A 120 21.10 -11.11 -3.95
C VAL A 120 20.34 -12.18 -3.18
N GLY A 121 20.89 -12.59 -2.06
CA GLY A 121 20.28 -13.62 -1.21
C GLY A 121 18.83 -13.29 -0.85
N LEU A 122 17.95 -14.29 -0.96
CA LEU A 122 16.51 -14.20 -0.69
C LEU A 122 16.22 -13.53 0.68
N PHE A 123 17.04 -13.81 1.68
CA PHE A 123 16.89 -13.21 3.01
C PHE A 123 17.03 -11.68 3.00
N LYS A 124 18.01 -11.15 2.24
CA LYS A 124 18.17 -9.69 2.11
C LYS A 124 16.97 -9.08 1.38
N GLN A 125 16.48 -9.72 0.33
CA GLN A 125 15.27 -9.27 -0.39
C GLN A 125 14.05 -9.24 0.54
N ILE A 126 13.83 -10.28 1.35
CA ILE A 126 12.72 -10.32 2.31
C ILE A 126 12.82 -9.19 3.34
N LEU A 127 14.01 -8.95 3.89
CA LEU A 127 14.18 -7.88 4.89
C LEU A 127 13.95 -6.49 4.30
N THR A 128 14.49 -6.23 3.10
CA THR A 128 14.53 -4.87 2.53
C THR A 128 13.33 -4.54 1.66
N MET A 129 12.73 -5.53 0.98
CA MET A 129 11.61 -5.30 0.05
C MET A 129 10.27 -5.83 0.58
N ALA A 130 10.25 -6.62 1.67
CA ALA A 130 9.00 -7.06 2.26
C ALA A 130 8.80 -6.52 3.69
N LEU A 131 9.75 -6.74 4.59
CA LEU A 131 9.57 -6.41 6.01
C LEU A 131 9.71 -4.90 6.28
N ALA A 132 10.77 -4.27 5.77
CA ALA A 132 11.05 -2.87 6.02
C ALA A 132 9.94 -1.95 5.45
N PRO A 133 9.53 -2.06 4.16
CA PRO A 133 8.42 -1.29 3.61
C PRO A 133 7.11 -1.54 4.37
N ALA A 134 6.79 -2.81 4.69
CA ALA A 134 5.58 -3.14 5.42
C ALA A 134 5.47 -2.41 6.77
N ILE A 135 6.58 -2.20 7.46
CA ILE A 135 6.60 -1.44 8.71
C ILE A 135 6.52 0.05 8.42
N MET A 136 7.44 0.57 7.61
CA MET A 136 7.63 2.01 7.44
C MET A 136 6.46 2.68 6.74
N GLU A 137 5.99 2.10 5.65
CA GLU A 137 4.88 2.62 4.87
C GLU A 137 3.54 2.51 5.63
N GLU A 138 3.28 1.39 6.33
CA GLU A 138 2.03 1.26 7.09
C GLU A 138 1.97 2.24 8.27
N PHE A 139 3.09 2.55 8.91
CA PHE A 139 3.11 3.59 9.92
C PHE A 139 2.67 4.95 9.35
N PHE A 140 3.10 5.30 8.16
CA PHE A 140 2.77 6.59 7.53
C PHE A 140 1.35 6.58 6.92
N PHE A 141 1.10 5.69 5.97
CA PHE A 141 -0.14 5.71 5.19
C PHE A 141 -1.35 5.30 6.02
N ARG A 142 -1.23 4.33 6.92
CA ARG A 142 -2.35 3.85 7.76
C ARG A 142 -2.30 4.45 9.15
N GLY A 143 -1.14 4.38 9.79
CA GLY A 143 -0.96 4.86 11.15
C GLY A 143 -1.12 6.37 11.31
N VAL A 144 -0.86 7.16 10.27
CA VAL A 144 -1.00 8.62 10.30
C VAL A 144 -2.10 9.09 9.36
N LEU A 145 -1.97 8.94 8.04
CA LEU A 145 -2.90 9.54 7.07
C LEU A 145 -4.31 8.94 7.15
N CYS A 146 -4.42 7.61 7.01
CA CYS A 146 -5.70 6.91 7.06
C CYS A 146 -6.38 7.10 8.43
N GLU A 147 -5.64 6.99 9.53
CA GLU A 147 -6.15 7.21 10.89
C GLU A 147 -6.80 8.57 11.03
N GLN A 148 -6.11 9.63 10.62
CA GLN A 148 -6.60 10.98 10.81
C GLN A 148 -7.81 11.31 9.93
N PHE A 149 -7.80 10.84 8.68
CA PHE A 149 -8.91 11.07 7.78
C PHE A 149 -10.12 10.19 8.09
N SER A 150 -9.93 8.99 8.65
CA SER A 150 -11.00 8.08 9.05
C SER A 150 -11.96 8.67 10.09
N ARG A 151 -11.49 9.61 10.89
CA ARG A 151 -12.31 10.34 11.88
C ARG A 151 -13.43 11.15 11.24
N ARG A 152 -13.27 11.56 9.97
CA ARG A 152 -14.28 12.28 9.19
C ARG A 152 -15.01 11.39 8.20
N SER A 153 -14.26 10.59 7.47
CA SER A 153 -14.76 9.75 6.39
C SER A 153 -13.97 8.44 6.31
N PRO A 154 -14.45 7.35 6.92
CA PRO A 154 -13.78 6.06 6.83
C PRO A 154 -13.56 5.59 5.39
N ARG A 155 -14.59 5.70 4.52
CA ARG A 155 -14.45 5.36 3.08
C ARG A 155 -13.45 6.25 2.38
N GLY A 156 -13.55 7.57 2.61
CA GLY A 156 -12.61 8.52 2.04
C GLY A 156 -11.18 8.28 2.50
N ALA A 157 -10.97 7.86 3.76
CA ALA A 157 -9.67 7.53 4.30
C ALA A 157 -9.03 6.33 3.58
N VAL A 158 -9.81 5.28 3.32
CA VAL A 158 -9.35 4.11 2.57
C VAL A 158 -8.90 4.52 1.17
N VAL A 159 -9.75 5.25 0.43
CA VAL A 159 -9.44 5.65 -0.96
C VAL A 159 -8.27 6.62 -1.01
N LEU A 160 -8.27 7.66 -0.16
CA LEU A 160 -7.21 8.67 -0.18
C LEU A 160 -5.86 8.09 0.23
N SER A 161 -5.82 7.29 1.30
CA SER A 161 -4.54 6.67 1.71
C SER A 161 -4.02 5.67 0.68
N ALA A 162 -4.90 4.97 -0.05
CA ALA A 162 -4.53 4.09 -1.15
C ALA A 162 -3.99 4.87 -2.35
N ALA A 163 -4.63 6.00 -2.70
CA ALA A 163 -4.17 6.85 -3.79
C ALA A 163 -2.80 7.48 -3.48
N LEU A 164 -2.62 8.01 -2.26
CA LEU A 164 -1.33 8.55 -1.83
C LEU A 164 -0.25 7.46 -1.79
N PHE A 165 -0.59 6.27 -1.32
CA PHE A 165 0.30 5.10 -1.32
C PHE A 165 0.79 4.76 -2.74
N ALA A 166 -0.12 4.73 -3.72
CA ALA A 166 0.23 4.48 -5.12
C ALA A 166 1.11 5.59 -5.72
N ILE A 167 0.81 6.87 -5.42
CA ILE A 167 1.60 8.02 -5.88
C ILE A 167 3.05 7.95 -5.39
N PHE A 168 3.29 7.49 -4.16
CA PHE A 168 4.63 7.37 -3.59
C PHE A 168 5.49 6.26 -4.19
N HIS A 169 4.96 5.45 -5.10
CA HIS A 169 5.77 4.54 -5.91
C HIS A 169 6.46 5.23 -7.09
N PHE A 170 6.02 6.44 -7.47
CA PHE A 170 6.62 7.32 -8.50
C PHE A 170 6.81 6.69 -9.88
N GLU A 171 6.22 5.56 -10.16
CA GLU A 171 6.26 4.85 -11.43
C GLU A 171 4.84 4.53 -11.88
N LEU A 172 4.49 4.87 -13.14
CA LEU A 172 3.15 4.62 -13.67
C LEU A 172 2.83 3.12 -13.71
N GLN A 173 3.76 2.32 -14.17
CA GLN A 173 3.63 0.85 -14.22
C GLN A 173 3.46 0.23 -12.82
N ASN A 174 3.99 0.86 -11.79
CA ASN A 174 3.94 0.40 -10.41
C ASN A 174 2.91 1.19 -9.57
N SER A 175 1.82 1.63 -10.17
CA SER A 175 0.79 2.43 -9.49
C SER A 175 -0.49 1.66 -9.20
N LEU A 176 -0.98 0.83 -10.13
CA LEU A 176 -2.27 0.17 -9.99
C LEU A 176 -2.28 -0.90 -8.91
N ALA A 177 -1.28 -1.78 -8.87
CA ALA A 177 -1.22 -2.83 -7.85
C ALA A 177 -1.12 -2.26 -6.43
N PRO A 178 -0.24 -1.27 -6.12
CA PRO A 178 -0.25 -0.58 -4.84
C PRO A 178 -1.56 0.12 -4.52
N PHE A 179 -2.23 0.75 -5.49
CA PHE A 179 -3.53 1.34 -5.26
C PHE A 179 -4.58 0.32 -4.83
N LEU A 180 -4.71 -0.78 -5.58
CA LEU A 180 -5.68 -1.84 -5.27
C LEU A 180 -5.40 -2.51 -3.93
N PHE A 181 -4.13 -2.84 -3.69
CA PHE A 181 -3.74 -3.40 -2.40
C PHE A 181 -3.87 -2.38 -1.27
N GLY A 182 -3.61 -1.12 -1.55
CA GLY A 182 -3.82 0.01 -0.65
C GLY A 182 -5.26 0.14 -0.15
N LEU A 183 -6.26 -0.14 -0.99
CA LEU A 183 -7.66 -0.19 -0.60
C LEU A 183 -7.93 -1.33 0.40
N VAL A 184 -7.34 -2.50 0.17
CA VAL A 184 -7.45 -3.66 1.07
C VAL A 184 -6.80 -3.36 2.42
N LEU A 185 -5.58 -2.80 2.41
CA LEU A 185 -4.88 -2.42 3.63
C LEU A 185 -5.63 -1.34 4.43
N GLY A 186 -6.21 -0.35 3.75
CA GLY A 186 -7.07 0.65 4.41
C GLY A 186 -8.29 0.03 5.08
N TYR A 187 -8.92 -0.96 4.44
CA TYR A 187 -10.01 -1.73 5.02
C TYR A 187 -9.52 -2.55 6.23
N ILE A 188 -8.42 -3.28 6.09
CA ILE A 188 -7.81 -4.06 7.19
C ILE A 188 -7.46 -3.14 8.36
N TYR A 189 -6.93 -1.93 8.09
CA TYR A 189 -6.60 -0.97 9.13
C TYR A 189 -7.80 -0.58 9.98
N LEU A 190 -8.91 -0.25 9.35
CA LEU A 190 -10.11 0.21 10.07
C LEU A 190 -10.69 -0.87 11.01
N TYR A 191 -10.46 -2.14 10.73
CA TYR A 191 -11.04 -3.25 11.49
C TYR A 191 -10.02 -4.12 12.25
N GLY A 192 -8.76 -4.16 11.82
CA GLY A 192 -7.70 -4.96 12.42
C GLY A 192 -6.57 -4.13 13.03
N GLY A 193 -6.50 -2.84 12.66
CA GLY A 193 -5.48 -1.92 13.14
C GLY A 193 -4.12 -2.09 12.48
N LEU A 194 -3.12 -1.35 12.99
CA LEU A 194 -1.82 -1.23 12.36
C LEU A 194 -1.06 -2.57 12.29
N LYS A 195 -1.13 -3.39 13.33
CA LYS A 195 -0.44 -4.70 13.35
C LYS A 195 -0.95 -5.63 12.25
N ALA A 196 -2.26 -5.65 12.02
CA ALA A 196 -2.86 -6.45 10.96
C ALA A 196 -2.44 -5.94 9.57
N CYS A 197 -2.35 -4.62 9.38
CA CYS A 197 -1.84 -4.03 8.14
C CYS A 197 -0.38 -4.38 7.87
N ILE A 198 0.50 -4.18 8.85
CA ILE A 198 1.93 -4.52 8.71
C ILE A 198 2.09 -5.99 8.34
N PHE A 199 1.38 -6.87 9.03
CA PHE A 199 1.44 -8.31 8.72
C PHE A 199 0.91 -8.62 7.31
N SER A 200 -0.22 -8.04 6.92
CA SER A 200 -0.82 -8.22 5.59
C SER A 200 0.09 -7.67 4.49
N HIS A 201 0.70 -6.52 4.71
CA HIS A 201 1.64 -5.92 3.75
C HIS A 201 2.90 -6.78 3.60
N PHE A 202 3.49 -7.19 4.71
CA PHE A 202 4.61 -8.12 4.69
C PHE A 202 4.27 -9.41 3.94
N LEU A 203 3.10 -10.00 4.21
CA LEU A 203 2.65 -11.23 3.56
C LEU A 203 2.46 -11.05 2.05
N TYR A 204 1.90 -9.91 1.61
CA TYR A 204 1.73 -9.58 0.20
C TYR A 204 3.07 -9.45 -0.53
N ASN A 205 4.01 -8.66 0.03
CA ASN A 205 5.34 -8.47 -0.56
C ASN A 205 6.15 -9.77 -0.54
N LEU A 206 6.09 -10.54 0.55
CA LEU A 206 6.70 -11.86 0.62
C LEU A 206 6.14 -12.79 -0.46
N SER A 207 4.81 -12.80 -0.66
CA SER A 207 4.18 -13.60 -1.71
C SER A 207 4.66 -13.18 -3.10
N SER A 208 4.86 -11.89 -3.34
CA SER A 208 5.39 -11.36 -4.60
C SER A 208 6.84 -11.79 -4.84
N ILE A 209 7.70 -11.69 -3.83
CA ILE A 209 9.11 -12.15 -3.90
C ILE A 209 9.17 -13.64 -4.17
N LEU A 210 8.44 -14.45 -3.41
CA LEU A 210 8.41 -15.90 -3.57
C LEU A 210 7.83 -16.29 -4.94
N PHE A 211 6.79 -15.59 -5.41
CA PHE A 211 6.21 -15.83 -6.73
C PHE A 211 7.26 -15.61 -7.83
N ILE A 212 8.00 -14.51 -7.81
CA ILE A 212 9.04 -14.21 -8.79
C ILE A 212 10.22 -15.18 -8.68
N HIS A 213 10.57 -15.60 -7.47
CA HIS A 213 11.69 -16.51 -7.22
C HIS A 213 11.41 -17.95 -7.68
N PHE A 214 10.20 -18.46 -7.39
CA PHE A 214 9.85 -19.86 -7.68
C PHE A 214 9.16 -20.07 -9.03
N PHE A 215 8.55 -19.01 -9.61
CA PHE A 215 7.89 -19.13 -10.90
C PHE A 215 8.75 -18.52 -12.01
N ASN A 216 9.00 -19.30 -13.05
CA ASN A 216 9.77 -18.86 -14.20
C ASN A 216 8.98 -17.85 -15.07
N GLU A 217 9.68 -17.23 -16.02
CA GLU A 217 9.09 -16.21 -16.93
C GLU A 217 7.85 -16.71 -17.70
N ARG A 218 7.78 -18.00 -18.03
CA ARG A 218 6.62 -18.58 -18.72
C ARG A 218 5.38 -18.56 -17.83
N TRP A 219 5.52 -18.81 -16.52
CA TRP A 219 4.43 -18.71 -15.56
C TRP A 219 4.00 -17.26 -15.36
N ILE A 220 4.95 -16.33 -15.19
CA ILE A 220 4.67 -14.89 -15.02
C ILE A 220 3.98 -14.36 -16.29
N ALA A 221 4.48 -14.69 -17.48
CA ALA A 221 3.83 -14.34 -18.74
C ALA A 221 2.45 -15.00 -18.91
N SER A 222 2.23 -16.19 -18.36
CA SER A 222 0.93 -16.86 -18.38
C SER A 222 -0.10 -16.16 -17.50
N PHE A 223 0.32 -15.56 -16.37
CA PHE A 223 -0.55 -14.76 -15.51
C PHE A 223 -0.94 -13.43 -16.20
N SER A 224 -0.01 -12.74 -16.84
CA SER A 224 -0.33 -11.54 -17.61
C SER A 224 -1.19 -11.85 -18.85
N LYS A 225 -0.94 -12.97 -19.53
CA LYS A 225 -1.76 -13.45 -20.67
C LYS A 225 -3.09 -14.08 -20.23
N ALA A 226 -3.26 -14.51 -19.00
CA ALA A 226 -4.54 -15.06 -18.52
C ALA A 226 -5.66 -14.02 -18.58
N GLY A 227 -5.35 -12.75 -18.36
CA GLY A 227 -6.28 -11.65 -18.61
C GLY A 227 -6.68 -11.53 -20.09
N LEU A 228 -5.74 -11.74 -21.02
CA LEU A 228 -5.98 -11.74 -22.45
C LEU A 228 -6.80 -12.96 -22.89
N VAL A 229 -6.52 -14.14 -22.33
CA VAL A 229 -7.27 -15.40 -22.59
C VAL A 229 -8.71 -15.29 -22.10
N LEU A 230 -8.95 -14.66 -20.96
CA LEU A 230 -10.32 -14.33 -20.49
C LEU A 230 -11.05 -13.38 -21.44
N ARG A 231 -10.35 -12.42 -22.03
CA ARG A 231 -10.88 -11.53 -23.06
C ARG A 231 -11.26 -12.26 -24.36
N LEU A 232 -10.51 -13.27 -24.74
CA LEU A 232 -10.65 -13.99 -26.00
C LEU A 232 -11.53 -15.25 -25.91
N GLY A 233 -12.18 -15.51 -24.76
CA GLY A 233 -13.20 -16.56 -24.63
C GLY A 233 -12.65 -18.00 -24.58
N GLY A 234 -11.37 -18.19 -24.26
CA GLY A 234 -10.74 -19.52 -24.29
C GLY A 234 -10.25 -20.03 -22.92
N ILE A 235 -11.03 -20.85 -22.23
CA ILE A 235 -10.54 -21.67 -21.10
C ILE A 235 -9.79 -22.85 -21.67
N LYS A 236 -8.48 -22.72 -21.90
CA LYS A 236 -7.72 -23.79 -22.60
C LYS A 236 -6.69 -24.51 -21.72
N ASN A 237 -6.43 -24.06 -20.48
CA ASN A 237 -5.43 -24.73 -19.65
C ASN A 237 -5.76 -24.67 -18.14
N ALA A 238 -5.19 -25.61 -17.38
CA ALA A 238 -5.39 -25.77 -15.94
C ALA A 238 -5.06 -24.49 -15.14
N THR A 239 -4.08 -23.70 -15.59
CA THR A 239 -3.68 -22.45 -14.94
C THR A 239 -4.80 -21.40 -14.97
N THR A 240 -5.49 -21.26 -16.12
CA THR A 240 -6.62 -20.33 -16.26
C THR A 240 -7.78 -20.73 -15.36
N VAL A 241 -8.09 -22.05 -15.31
CA VAL A 241 -9.13 -22.59 -14.41
C VAL A 241 -8.78 -22.33 -12.94
N MET A 242 -7.53 -22.63 -12.56
CA MET A 242 -7.03 -22.37 -11.20
C MET A 242 -7.19 -20.89 -10.81
N LEU A 243 -6.77 -19.97 -11.69
CA LEU A 243 -6.89 -18.53 -11.46
C LEU A 243 -8.34 -18.07 -11.32
N LEU A 244 -9.26 -18.60 -12.15
CA LEU A 244 -10.68 -18.30 -12.05
C LEU A 244 -11.27 -18.79 -10.73
N VAL A 245 -10.92 -20.00 -10.31
CA VAL A 245 -11.40 -20.59 -9.04
C VAL A 245 -10.85 -19.78 -7.85
N VAL A 246 -9.54 -19.53 -7.82
CA VAL A 246 -8.90 -18.76 -6.74
C VAL A 246 -9.43 -17.32 -6.73
N GLY A 247 -9.61 -16.71 -7.91
CA GLY A 247 -10.22 -15.39 -8.05
C GLY A 247 -11.66 -15.34 -7.55
N ALA A 248 -12.49 -16.34 -7.90
CA ALA A 248 -13.88 -16.43 -7.44
C ALA A 248 -13.97 -16.59 -5.91
N VAL A 249 -13.12 -17.45 -5.34
CA VAL A 249 -12.99 -17.59 -3.87
C VAL A 249 -12.56 -16.26 -3.24
N GLY A 250 -11.57 -15.59 -3.82
CA GLY A 250 -11.11 -14.29 -3.35
C GLY A 250 -12.21 -13.23 -3.36
N VAL A 251 -12.96 -13.12 -4.46
CA VAL A 251 -14.12 -12.23 -4.56
C VAL A 251 -15.16 -12.57 -3.51
N ALA A 252 -15.49 -13.85 -3.32
CA ALA A 252 -16.45 -14.30 -2.30
C ALA A 252 -16.00 -13.89 -0.88
N LEU A 253 -14.70 -14.02 -0.57
CA LEU A 253 -14.15 -13.61 0.72
C LEU A 253 -14.20 -12.09 0.93
N ILE A 254 -13.89 -11.31 -0.11
CA ILE A 254 -14.00 -9.83 -0.08
C ILE A 254 -15.45 -9.41 0.16
N LEU A 255 -16.41 -10.02 -0.58
CA LEU A 255 -17.84 -9.73 -0.41
C LEU A 255 -18.30 -10.10 1.00
N ARG A 256 -17.94 -11.29 1.49
CA ARG A 256 -18.25 -11.71 2.87
C ARG A 256 -17.68 -10.74 3.90
N ALA A 257 -16.42 -10.32 3.75
CA ALA A 257 -15.79 -9.35 4.65
C ALA A 257 -16.53 -8.01 4.62
N SER A 258 -16.87 -7.52 3.43
CA SER A 258 -17.58 -6.25 3.22
C SER A 258 -19.02 -6.26 3.77
N ILE A 259 -19.71 -7.39 3.68
CA ILE A 259 -21.05 -7.59 4.27
C ILE A 259 -20.94 -7.64 5.80
N LYS A 260 -19.98 -8.41 6.32
CA LYS A 260 -19.78 -8.57 7.78
C LYS A 260 -19.35 -7.24 8.43
N ARG A 261 -18.56 -6.44 7.73
CA ARG A 261 -18.01 -5.17 8.23
C ARG A 261 -18.12 -4.09 7.16
N PRO A 262 -19.30 -3.51 6.92
CA PRO A 262 -19.48 -2.47 5.93
C PRO A 262 -18.78 -1.19 6.36
N LEU A 263 -18.02 -0.58 5.44
CA LEU A 263 -17.39 0.71 5.69
C LEU A 263 -18.45 1.80 5.94
N PRO A 264 -18.41 2.49 7.09
CA PRO A 264 -19.36 3.55 7.39
C PRO A 264 -19.27 4.69 6.36
N ARG A 265 -20.43 5.24 5.99
CA ARG A 265 -20.47 6.48 5.21
C ARG A 265 -20.01 7.62 6.08
N GLY A 266 -19.01 8.38 5.64
CA GLY A 266 -18.54 9.56 6.34
C GLY A 266 -19.40 10.77 6.07
N LYS A 267 -19.38 11.74 6.97
CA LYS A 267 -20.15 13.00 6.86
C LYS A 267 -19.51 14.02 5.90
N GLN A 268 -18.21 13.90 5.57
CA GLN A 268 -17.50 14.87 4.75
C GLN A 268 -16.49 14.21 3.81
N ALA A 269 -16.58 14.55 2.54
CA ALA A 269 -15.53 14.31 1.54
C ALA A 269 -14.29 15.20 1.80
N VAL A 270 -13.29 15.08 0.93
CA VAL A 270 -12.12 15.98 0.91
C VAL A 270 -12.60 17.43 0.82
N ARG A 271 -12.12 18.31 1.69
CA ARG A 271 -12.45 19.72 1.69
C ARG A 271 -11.74 20.46 0.55
N ARG A 272 -12.33 21.53 0.02
CA ARG A 272 -11.75 22.30 -1.10
C ARG A 272 -10.27 22.69 -0.89
N LYS A 273 -9.89 23.10 0.32
CA LYS A 273 -8.50 23.47 0.65
C LYS A 273 -7.53 22.29 0.67
N GLU A 274 -8.01 21.06 0.85
CA GLU A 274 -7.20 19.84 0.89
C GLU A 274 -6.82 19.35 -0.50
N TRP A 275 -7.52 19.80 -1.54
CA TRP A 275 -7.15 19.51 -2.93
C TRP A 275 -5.85 20.18 -3.38
N ILE A 276 -5.46 21.30 -2.74
CA ILE A 276 -4.22 22.01 -3.10
C ILE A 276 -3.00 21.12 -2.90
N PRO A 277 -2.71 20.58 -1.68
CA PRO A 277 -1.56 19.71 -1.49
C PRO A 277 -1.67 18.39 -2.27
N ILE A 278 -2.88 17.87 -2.50
CA ILE A 278 -3.08 16.69 -3.35
C ILE A 278 -2.70 16.99 -4.81
N ALA A 279 -3.11 18.14 -5.34
CA ALA A 279 -2.74 18.59 -6.68
C ALA A 279 -1.22 18.85 -6.81
N MET A 280 -0.59 19.43 -5.78
CA MET A 280 0.85 19.62 -5.74
C MET A 280 1.59 18.27 -5.78
N LEU A 281 1.12 17.29 -5.01
CA LEU A 281 1.70 15.95 -5.01
C LEU A 281 1.51 15.25 -6.37
N ALA A 282 0.32 15.37 -6.95
CA ALA A 282 0.06 14.87 -8.30
C ALA A 282 0.98 15.53 -9.35
N ALA A 283 1.25 16.84 -9.21
CA ALA A 283 2.19 17.54 -10.08
C ALA A 283 3.62 17.02 -9.92
N VAL A 284 4.10 16.78 -8.68
CA VAL A 284 5.40 16.14 -8.42
C VAL A 284 5.48 14.77 -9.08
N TYR A 285 4.43 13.96 -8.94
CA TYR A 285 4.34 12.64 -9.57
C TYR A 285 4.38 12.75 -11.10
N MET A 286 3.60 13.66 -11.69
CA MET A 286 3.58 13.87 -13.14
C MET A 286 4.95 14.33 -13.67
N ILE A 287 5.64 15.26 -12.98
CA ILE A 287 6.98 15.69 -13.36
C ILE A 287 7.92 14.48 -13.40
N GLN A 288 7.87 13.61 -12.37
CA GLN A 288 8.71 12.43 -12.31
C GLN A 288 8.50 11.45 -13.48
N LEU A 289 7.29 11.38 -14.04
CA LEU A 289 7.00 10.51 -15.19
C LEU A 289 7.65 11.00 -16.51
N PHE A 290 8.10 12.25 -16.57
CA PHE A 290 8.68 12.87 -17.76
C PHE A 290 10.17 13.20 -17.61
N VAL A 291 10.77 12.95 -16.45
CA VAL A 291 12.20 13.09 -16.18
C VAL A 291 12.89 11.73 -16.16
#